data_d19cef5c2b43884da790678cc98c188e
#
_entry.id   d19cef5c2b43884da790678cc98c188e
#
_cell.length_a   1.000
_cell.length_b   1.000
_cell.length_c   1.000
_cell.angle_alpha   90.00
_cell.angle_beta   90.00
_cell.angle_gamma   90.00
#
_symmetry.space_group_name_H-M   'P 1'
#
loop_
_entity.id
_entity.type
_entity.pdbx_description
1 polymer ?
#
loop_
_entity_poly.entity_id
_entity_poly.type
_entity_poly.pdbx_seq_one_letter_code
_entity_poly.pdbx_strand_id
1 'polypeptide(L)' 'MFDVNELLDDAINETRHLKDGEIFLVKDLFRGYIWKRIPHGDRLLLGILFLKHVNQTTVSIQVMEKTSSKQQRYKKVIDV' A
#
# COMPACT_ATOMS: atom_id res chain seq x y z
N MET A 1 -17.89 9.51 1.79
CA MET A 1 -17.64 8.15 2.32
C MET A 1 -16.63 7.46 1.41
N PHE A 2 -15.64 6.79 2.00
CA PHE A 2 -14.63 6.09 1.21
C PHE A 2 -15.06 4.64 0.93
N ASP A 3 -14.92 4.23 -0.32
CA ASP A 3 -15.07 2.81 -0.68
C ASP A 3 -13.67 2.19 -0.61
N VAL A 4 -13.49 1.19 0.25
CA VAL A 4 -12.19 0.56 0.45
C VAL A 4 -11.65 -0.07 -0.83
N ASN A 5 -12.53 -0.59 -1.70
CA ASN A 5 -12.10 -1.15 -2.98
C ASN A 5 -11.54 -0.08 -3.91
N GLU A 6 -12.14 1.11 -3.92
CA GLU A 6 -11.62 2.23 -4.69
C GLU A 6 -10.28 2.70 -4.12
N LEU A 7 -10.16 2.74 -2.80
CA LEU A 7 -8.89 3.08 -2.14
C LEU A 7 -7.81 2.06 -2.51
N LEU A 8 -8.16 0.79 -2.57
CA LEU A 8 -7.22 -0.25 -2.97
C LEU A 8 -6.74 -0.03 -4.41
N ASP A 9 -7.66 0.27 -5.33
CA ASP A 9 -7.32 0.55 -6.72
C ASP A 9 -6.40 1.76 -6.83
N ASP A 10 -6.69 2.81 -6.07
CA ASP A 10 -5.86 4.02 -6.04
C ASP A 10 -4.45 3.70 -5.54
N ALA A 11 -4.35 2.88 -4.49
CA ALA A 11 -3.05 2.48 -3.95
C ALA A 11 -2.25 1.68 -4.97
N ILE A 12 -2.89 0.72 -5.64
CA ILE A 12 -2.23 -0.10 -6.66
C ILE A 12 -1.74 0.77 -7.81
N ASN A 13 -2.58 1.70 -8.27
CA ASN A 13 -2.20 2.61 -9.35
C ASN A 13 -1.03 3.50 -8.95
N GLU A 14 -1.00 3.95 -7.70
CA GLU A 14 0.07 4.81 -7.22
C GLU A 14 1.43 4.11 -7.16
N THR A 15 1.44 2.79 -6.98
CA THR A 15 2.69 2.03 -6.97
C THR A 15 3.43 2.11 -8.31
N ARG A 16 2.73 2.43 -9.39
CA ARG A 16 3.34 2.56 -10.72
C ARG A 16 4.29 3.75 -10.80
N HIS A 17 4.14 4.72 -9.92
CA HIS A 17 4.97 5.92 -9.88
C HIS A 17 6.20 5.77 -9.00
N LEU A 18 6.33 4.64 -8.31
CA LEU A 18 7.48 4.35 -7.46
C LEU A 18 8.67 3.89 -8.28
N LYS A 19 9.86 4.25 -7.81
CA LYS A 19 11.10 3.84 -8.45
C LYS A 19 11.57 2.50 -7.90
N ASP A 20 12.36 1.78 -8.67
CA ASP A 20 12.96 0.54 -8.24
C ASP A 20 13.75 0.75 -6.93
N GLY A 21 13.50 -0.13 -5.98
CA GLY A 21 14.18 -0.08 -4.69
C GLY A 21 13.52 0.80 -3.64
N GLU A 22 12.51 1.58 -3.99
CA GLU A 22 11.83 2.42 -3.00
C GLU A 22 11.07 1.58 -1.98
N ILE A 23 11.28 1.91 -0.70
CA ILE A 23 10.56 1.26 0.40
C ILE A 23 9.43 2.19 0.82
N PHE A 24 8.23 1.62 0.99
CA PHE A 24 7.05 2.42 1.26
C PHE A 24 6.06 1.70 2.18
N LEU A 25 5.18 2.48 2.78
CA LEU A 25 4.02 1.99 3.52
C LEU A 25 2.77 2.30 2.69
N VAL A 26 1.67 1.61 2.96
CA VAL A 26 0.41 1.88 2.26
C VAL A 26 0.02 3.36 2.38
N LYS A 27 0.20 3.96 3.57
CA LYS A 27 -0.12 5.38 3.77
C LYS A 27 0.68 6.31 2.87
N ASP A 28 1.86 5.90 2.44
CA ASP A 28 2.72 6.72 1.57
C ASP A 28 2.16 6.83 0.15
N LEU A 29 1.21 5.96 -0.20
CA LEU A 29 0.56 5.97 -1.50
C LEU A 29 -0.58 6.99 -1.57
N PHE A 30 -0.88 7.66 -0.46
CA PHE A 30 -1.94 8.64 -0.37
C PHE A 30 -1.37 9.97 0.12
N ARG A 31 -1.99 11.05 -0.30
CA ARG A 31 -1.66 12.36 0.25
C ARG A 31 -2.03 12.37 1.73
N GLY A 32 -1.23 13.06 2.54
CA GLY A 32 -1.42 13.04 3.99
C GLY A 32 -2.83 13.43 4.43
N TYR A 33 -3.41 14.46 3.80
CA TYR A 33 -4.75 14.91 4.17
C TYR A 33 -5.83 13.91 3.78
N ILE A 34 -5.63 13.14 2.71
CA ILE A 34 -6.57 12.08 2.32
C ILE A 34 -6.47 10.92 3.30
N TRP A 35 -5.25 10.52 3.65
CA TRP A 35 -5.05 9.44 4.61
C TRP A 35 -5.73 9.74 5.95
N LYS A 36 -5.61 10.99 6.41
CA LYS A 36 -6.22 11.41 7.69
C LYS A 36 -7.74 11.34 7.66
N ARG A 37 -8.36 11.46 6.49
CA ARG A 37 -9.82 11.40 6.34
C ARG A 37 -10.36 9.97 6.32
N ILE A 38 -9.51 8.99 6.07
CA ILE A 38 -9.94 7.59 6.01
C ILE A 38 -10.18 7.09 7.44
N PRO A 39 -11.37 6.55 7.76
CA PRO A 39 -11.62 5.98 9.07
C PRO A 39 -10.62 4.88 9.43
N HIS A 40 -10.30 4.78 10.72
CA HIS A 40 -9.28 3.82 11.18
C HIS A 40 -9.57 2.38 10.75
N GLY A 41 -10.82 1.94 10.88
CA GLY A 41 -11.21 0.59 10.45
C GLY A 41 -10.97 0.35 8.96
N ASP A 42 -11.24 1.37 8.15
CA ASP A 42 -11.00 1.28 6.70
C ASP A 42 -9.51 1.25 6.37
N ARG A 43 -8.68 1.96 7.15
CA ARG A 43 -7.23 1.91 6.98
C ARG A 43 -6.70 0.50 7.26
N LEU A 44 -7.21 -0.14 8.31
CA LEU A 44 -6.82 -1.51 8.66
C LEU A 44 -7.22 -2.49 7.56
N LEU A 45 -8.46 -2.37 7.09
CA LEU A 45 -8.96 -3.23 6.02
C LEU A 45 -8.17 -3.02 4.73
N LEU A 46 -7.89 -1.77 4.38
CA LEU A 46 -7.10 -1.44 3.20
C LEU A 46 -5.72 -2.11 3.27
N GLY A 47 -5.08 -2.07 4.43
CA GLY A 47 -3.78 -2.72 4.62
C GLY A 47 -3.84 -4.22 4.42
N ILE A 48 -4.90 -4.87 4.92
CA ILE A 48 -5.12 -6.30 4.74
C ILE A 48 -5.32 -6.63 3.26
N LEU A 49 -6.15 -5.86 2.59
CA LEU A 49 -6.45 -6.08 1.17
C LEU A 49 -5.23 -5.84 0.28
N PHE A 50 -4.44 -4.83 0.61
CA PHE A 50 -3.22 -4.54 -0.14
C PHE A 50 -2.21 -5.68 -0.01
N LEU A 51 -1.98 -6.16 1.20
CA LEU A 51 -1.08 -7.29 1.44
C LEU A 51 -1.55 -8.54 0.69
N LYS A 52 -2.86 -8.81 0.75
CA LYS A 52 -3.45 -9.94 0.04
C LYS A 52 -3.22 -9.82 -1.46
N HIS A 53 -3.44 -8.62 -2.02
CA HIS A 53 -3.21 -8.35 -3.44
C HIS A 53 -1.76 -8.64 -3.82
N VAL A 54 -0.81 -8.14 -3.03
CA VAL A 54 0.61 -8.34 -3.29
C VAL A 54 0.99 -9.82 -3.26
N ASN A 55 0.41 -10.57 -2.34
CA ASN A 55 0.71 -12.00 -2.21
C ASN A 55 0.07 -12.86 -3.30
N GLN A 56 -1.04 -12.40 -3.89
CA GLN A 56 -1.79 -13.18 -4.88
C GLN A 56 -1.41 -12.86 -6.32
N THR A 57 -0.72 -11.76 -6.56
CA THR A 57 -0.40 -11.33 -7.92
C THR A 57 1.10 -11.23 -8.11
N THR A 58 1.54 -11.39 -9.36
CA THR A 58 2.94 -11.16 -9.72
C THR A 58 3.14 -9.68 -9.97
N VAL A 59 3.02 -8.89 -8.91
CA VAL A 59 3.29 -7.45 -9.00
C VAL A 59 4.74 -7.17 -8.65
N SER A 60 5.23 -6.03 -9.11
CA SER A 60 6.61 -5.62 -8.87
C SER A 60 6.76 -5.04 -7.46
N ILE A 61 6.28 -5.76 -6.46
CA ILE A 61 6.30 -5.31 -5.06
C ILE A 61 6.71 -6.49 -4.18
N GLN A 62 7.69 -6.25 -3.34
CA GLN A 62 8.17 -7.22 -2.37
C GLN A 62 7.70 -6.83 -0.97
N VAL A 63 7.19 -7.81 -0.22
CA VAL A 63 6.82 -7.60 1.18
C VAL A 63 8.09 -7.57 2.02
N MET A 64 8.22 -6.53 2.86
CA MET A 64 9.36 -6.35 3.75
C MET A 64 8.95 -6.57 5.21
N GLU A 65 9.92 -6.49 6.11
CA GLU A 65 9.63 -6.59 7.54
C GLU A 65 8.79 -5.41 8.02
N LYS A 66 7.97 -5.65 9.04
CA LYS A 66 7.19 -4.60 9.68
C LYS A 66 8.10 -3.62 10.41
N THR A 67 7.64 -2.38 10.52
CA THR A 67 8.34 -1.36 11.32
C THR A 67 8.20 -1.68 12.81
N SER A 68 8.93 -0.95 13.64
CA SER A 68 8.81 -1.07 15.09
C SER A 68 7.40 -0.77 15.60
N SER A 69 6.64 0.06 14.86
CA SER A 69 5.22 0.33 15.17
C SER A 69 4.26 -0.64 14.50
N LYS A 70 4.79 -1.77 14.01
CA LYS A 70 4.01 -2.87 13.41
C LYS A 70 3.31 -2.51 12.10
N GLN A 71 3.81 -1.52 11.38
CA GLN A 71 3.30 -1.18 10.06
C GLN A 71 4.04 -2.01 9.00
N GLN A 72 3.30 -2.61 8.09
CA GLN A 72 3.86 -3.43 7.02
C GLN A 72 4.58 -2.55 6.00
N ARG A 73 5.85 -2.88 5.73
CA ARG A 73 6.64 -2.20 4.70
C ARG A 73 6.65 -3.00 3.42
N TYR A 74 6.79 -2.31 2.32
CA TYR A 74 6.90 -2.88 0.98
C TYR A 74 8.06 -2.25 0.25
N LYS A 75 8.58 -2.96 -0.75
CA LYS A 75 9.65 -2.46 -1.60
C LYS A 75 9.23 -2.59 -3.05
N LYS A 76 9.41 -1.53 -3.82
CA LYS A 76 9.18 -1.58 -5.26
C LYS A 76 10.37 -2.30 -5.92
N VAL A 77 10.08 -3.33 -6.69
CA VAL A 77 11.08 -4.10 -7.43
C VAL A 77 10.65 -4.15 -8.88
N ILE A 78 11.45 -3.59 -9.77
CA ILE A 78 11.15 -3.61 -11.19
C ILE A 78 11.86 -4.80 -11.80
N ASP A 79 11.07 -5.73 -12.37
CA ASP A 79 11.61 -6.84 -13.14
C ASP A 79 12.05 -6.32 -14.49
N VAL A 80 13.29 -6.52 -14.79
CA VAL A 80 13.85 -6.14 -16.08
C VAL A 80 13.80 -7.32 -17.04
#